data_afcc7f0b3b7efa6bf1c716756af16f3f
#
_entry.id   afcc7f0b3b7efa6bf1c716756af16f3f
#
_cell.length_a   1.000
_cell.length_b   1.000
_cell.length_c   1.000
_cell.angle_alpha   90.00
_cell.angle_beta   90.00
_cell.angle_gamma   90.00
#
_symmetry.space_group_name_H-M   'P 1'
#
loop_
_entity.id
_entity.type
_entity.pdbx_description
1 polymer ?
#
loop_
_entity_poly.entity_id
_entity_poly.type
_entity_poly.pdbx_seq_one_letter_code
_entity_poly.pdbx_strand_id
1 'polypeptide(L)'
;MKKYRILAVLTAVMVLLGGCTIFGKPLAYRPMITGFYLNSSGSTDPLPSLEKYGTDMDAFSPLWYHVGADGSLKTEVQPQAVSVARKDKLKIIPLVNLVSNQDAILTNATARANAVNNLVQAVKSNNWDGLNIDFEFIPTGAKDFSYDRPLLTAFITDLHGKLKALGKETDMSVLPHYQVSADVSSIYDYSHLAPYLDHVTLMTYDKSQEGSLPGPVAPFSWVEKNITTAMSQGFKPEQICLGVATYGYNWPAGQSGGFSQPTKAIMQKADNLGVQVKWSSEFQEPFYYYTDSEGNQREVWFENEDTLLTKIDLVKKYRIYGICIWRLGFEDPSFWSVITKNIPK
;
A
#
# COMPACT_ATOMS: atom_id res chain seq x y z
N MET A 1 -87.38 35.02 18.32
CA MET A 1 -86.08 34.64 18.77
C MET A 1 -85.32 34.00 17.62
N LYS A 2 -84.42 34.74 16.96
CA LYS A 2 -83.66 34.24 15.76
C LYS A 2 -82.29 33.83 16.22
N LYS A 3 -81.93 32.54 15.99
CA LYS A 3 -80.58 31.95 16.23
C LYS A 3 -79.72 32.27 15.03
N TYR A 4 -78.61 33.00 15.21
CA TYR A 4 -77.57 33.18 14.23
C TYR A 4 -76.53 32.08 14.41
N ARG A 5 -76.30 31.29 13.36
CA ARG A 5 -75.20 30.34 13.23
C ARG A 5 -74.01 31.07 12.62
N ILE A 6 -72.89 31.13 13.35
CA ILE A 6 -71.64 31.64 12.84
C ILE A 6 -70.90 30.45 12.18
N LEU A 7 -70.63 30.60 10.89
CA LEU A 7 -69.85 29.64 10.08
C LEU A 7 -68.37 30.05 10.12
N ALA A 8 -67.54 29.28 10.82
CA ALA A 8 -66.12 29.53 10.83
C ALA A 8 -65.47 28.83 9.59
N VAL A 9 -64.96 29.69 8.71
CA VAL A 9 -64.16 29.20 7.56
C VAL A 9 -62.71 29.04 8.01
N LEU A 10 -62.22 27.80 8.14
CA LEU A 10 -60.83 27.49 8.36
C LEU A 10 -60.12 27.46 6.99
N THR A 11 -59.32 28.48 6.74
CA THR A 11 -58.42 28.51 5.57
C THR A 11 -57.14 27.77 5.93
N ALA A 12 -56.96 26.54 5.44
CA ALA A 12 -55.71 25.80 5.57
C ALA A 12 -54.69 26.35 4.55
N VAL A 13 -53.68 27.03 5.04
CA VAL A 13 -52.51 27.42 4.26
C VAL A 13 -51.57 26.22 4.18
N MET A 14 -51.56 25.53 3.04
CA MET A 14 -50.59 24.45 2.74
C MET A 14 -49.28 25.11 2.31
N VAL A 15 -48.31 25.19 3.22
CA VAL A 15 -46.93 25.57 2.88
C VAL A 15 -46.26 24.39 2.25
N LEU A 16 -46.15 24.37 0.93
CA LEU A 16 -45.31 23.45 0.17
C LEU A 16 -43.84 23.82 0.42
N LEU A 17 -43.21 23.19 1.41
CA LEU A 17 -41.76 23.15 1.55
C LEU A 17 -41.22 22.23 0.43
N GLY A 18 -40.93 22.81 -0.72
CA GLY A 18 -40.15 22.17 -1.76
C GLY A 18 -38.71 22.00 -1.31
N GLY A 19 -38.43 20.93 -0.55
CA GLY A 19 -37.09 20.51 -0.26
C GLY A 19 -36.45 19.97 -1.53
N CYS A 20 -35.70 20.80 -2.27
CA CYS A 20 -34.74 20.30 -3.23
C CYS A 20 -33.64 19.53 -2.50
N THR A 21 -33.85 18.23 -2.27
CA THR A 21 -32.77 17.32 -1.96
C THR A 21 -31.96 17.16 -3.24
N ILE A 22 -30.90 17.93 -3.36
CA ILE A 22 -29.85 17.67 -4.34
C ILE A 22 -29.15 16.37 -3.87
N PHE A 23 -29.76 15.23 -4.19
CA PHE A 23 -29.02 13.97 -4.18
C PHE A 23 -28.05 14.05 -5.36
N GLY A 24 -26.85 14.60 -5.11
CA GLY A 24 -25.73 14.36 -5.98
C GLY A 24 -25.61 12.84 -6.15
N LYS A 25 -25.55 12.34 -7.41
CA LYS A 25 -25.21 10.93 -7.63
C LYS A 25 -23.99 10.62 -6.79
N PRO A 26 -24.01 9.53 -5.97
CA PRO A 26 -22.79 9.13 -5.28
C PRO A 26 -21.68 9.04 -6.30
N LEU A 27 -20.54 9.69 -6.04
CA LEU A 27 -19.38 9.58 -6.91
C LEU A 27 -19.15 8.08 -7.15
N ALA A 28 -19.06 7.70 -8.42
CA ALA A 28 -18.80 6.33 -8.78
C ALA A 28 -17.49 5.89 -8.09
N TYR A 29 -17.52 4.78 -7.34
CA TYR A 29 -16.35 4.25 -6.69
C TYR A 29 -15.27 3.95 -7.74
N ARG A 30 -14.10 4.55 -7.55
CA ARG A 30 -12.89 4.31 -8.33
C ARG A 30 -11.73 4.07 -7.35
N PRO A 31 -11.07 2.91 -7.44
CA PRO A 31 -9.87 2.65 -6.63
C PRO A 31 -8.76 3.66 -6.93
N MET A 32 -8.03 4.07 -5.88
CA MET A 32 -6.83 4.88 -6.02
C MET A 32 -5.63 4.02 -6.44
N ILE A 33 -4.69 4.62 -7.13
CA ILE A 33 -3.46 3.96 -7.60
C ILE A 33 -2.27 4.72 -7.05
N THR A 34 -1.50 4.05 -6.17
CA THR A 34 -0.28 4.57 -5.57
C THR A 34 0.93 3.83 -6.11
N GLY A 35 1.92 4.54 -6.63
CA GLY A 35 3.21 3.97 -7.03
C GLY A 35 4.27 4.16 -5.96
N PHE A 36 4.84 3.08 -5.44
CA PHE A 36 6.05 3.13 -4.62
C PHE A 36 7.29 3.31 -5.48
N TYR A 37 8.20 4.13 -5.00
CA TYR A 37 9.41 4.51 -5.72
C TYR A 37 10.64 4.36 -4.82
N LEU A 38 11.56 3.52 -5.21
CA LEU A 38 12.81 3.30 -4.49
C LEU A 38 13.98 3.78 -5.34
N ASN A 39 14.76 4.73 -4.83
CA ASN A 39 15.93 5.25 -5.53
C ASN A 39 16.86 4.11 -5.95
N SER A 40 17.02 3.92 -7.25
CA SER A 40 17.92 2.92 -7.84
C SER A 40 18.38 3.38 -9.21
N SER A 41 19.25 2.63 -9.87
CA SER A 41 19.82 2.99 -11.16
C SER A 41 19.85 1.77 -12.12
N GLY A 42 20.17 2.02 -13.37
CA GLY A 42 20.25 0.98 -14.37
C GLY A 42 18.89 0.39 -14.74
N SER A 43 18.82 -0.92 -14.91
CA SER A 43 17.58 -1.60 -15.34
C SER A 43 16.44 -1.54 -14.32
N THR A 44 16.74 -1.15 -13.08
CA THR A 44 15.76 -1.03 -11.99
C THR A 44 15.42 0.42 -11.62
N ASP A 45 15.93 1.40 -12.38
CA ASP A 45 15.61 2.81 -12.20
C ASP A 45 14.10 3.02 -12.37
N PRO A 46 13.41 3.55 -11.36
CA PRO A 46 11.96 3.76 -11.41
C PRO A 46 11.56 5.05 -12.14
N LEU A 47 12.52 5.97 -12.38
CA LEU A 47 12.20 7.27 -12.97
C LEU A 47 11.58 7.18 -14.37
N PRO A 48 12.07 6.33 -15.31
CA PRO A 48 11.41 6.12 -16.59
C PRO A 48 9.96 5.61 -16.47
N SER A 49 9.68 4.77 -15.46
CA SER A 49 8.31 4.32 -15.19
C SER A 49 7.43 5.45 -14.68
N LEU A 50 7.92 6.27 -13.76
CA LEU A 50 7.21 7.45 -13.26
C LEU A 50 6.94 8.45 -14.40
N GLU A 51 7.91 8.74 -15.26
CA GLU A 51 7.76 9.65 -16.40
C GLU A 51 6.72 9.16 -17.41
N LYS A 52 6.64 7.84 -17.61
CA LYS A 52 5.74 7.23 -18.59
C LYS A 52 4.32 7.05 -18.06
N TYR A 53 4.17 6.65 -16.82
CA TYR A 53 2.89 6.20 -16.24
C TYR A 53 2.38 7.08 -15.10
N GLY A 54 3.05 8.20 -14.79
CA GLY A 54 2.63 9.12 -13.73
C GLY A 54 1.17 9.57 -13.89
N THR A 55 0.75 9.87 -15.12
CA THR A 55 -0.64 10.26 -15.38
C THR A 55 -1.67 9.16 -15.12
N ASP A 56 -1.27 7.89 -15.02
CA ASP A 56 -2.15 6.77 -14.70
C ASP A 56 -2.28 6.50 -13.19
N MET A 57 -1.44 7.16 -12.38
CA MET A 57 -1.44 7.08 -10.92
C MET A 57 -2.18 8.28 -10.29
N ASP A 58 -2.56 8.14 -9.03
CA ASP A 58 -3.16 9.18 -8.19
C ASP A 58 -2.20 9.69 -7.12
N ALA A 59 -1.33 8.80 -6.64
CA ALA A 59 -0.33 9.13 -5.62
C ALA A 59 1.04 8.51 -5.95
N PHE A 60 2.06 9.16 -5.42
CA PHE A 60 3.46 8.81 -5.56
C PHE A 60 4.08 8.71 -4.16
N SER A 61 4.59 7.54 -3.79
CA SER A 61 5.13 7.26 -2.46
C SER A 61 6.60 6.85 -2.55
N PRO A 62 7.52 7.82 -2.59
CA PRO A 62 8.96 7.55 -2.71
C PRO A 62 9.61 7.29 -1.35
N LEU A 63 10.51 6.31 -1.27
CA LEU A 63 11.35 6.07 -0.10
C LEU A 63 12.46 7.11 -0.04
N TRP A 64 12.19 8.22 0.67
CA TRP A 64 13.09 9.35 0.76
C TRP A 64 13.53 9.69 2.18
N TYR A 65 12.89 9.12 3.19
CA TYR A 65 13.22 9.40 4.58
C TYR A 65 13.57 8.13 5.34
N HIS A 66 14.67 8.21 6.09
CA HIS A 66 15.13 7.12 6.94
C HIS A 66 15.36 7.67 8.34
N VAL A 67 14.65 7.12 9.32
CA VAL A 67 14.70 7.56 10.72
C VAL A 67 15.82 6.84 11.45
N GLY A 68 16.73 7.62 12.03
CA GLY A 68 17.80 7.10 12.90
C GLY A 68 17.30 6.77 14.32
N ALA A 69 18.10 6.02 15.07
CA ALA A 69 17.78 5.62 16.45
C ALA A 69 17.61 6.80 17.42
N ASP A 70 18.16 7.98 17.09
CA ASP A 70 18.04 9.24 17.84
C ASP A 70 16.91 10.14 17.35
N GLY A 71 16.16 9.71 16.33
CA GLY A 71 15.10 10.45 15.67
C GLY A 71 15.59 11.41 14.60
N SER A 72 16.86 11.40 14.22
CA SER A 72 17.39 12.14 13.06
C SER A 72 16.83 11.58 11.76
N LEU A 73 16.80 12.42 10.69
CA LEU A 73 16.38 12.01 9.35
C LEU A 73 17.56 12.02 8.37
N LYS A 74 17.83 10.87 7.75
CA LYS A 74 18.54 10.83 6.48
C LYS A 74 17.53 11.07 5.37
N THR A 75 17.90 11.94 4.40
CA THR A 75 16.99 12.37 3.33
C THR A 75 17.59 12.06 1.97
N GLU A 76 16.77 11.47 1.07
CA GLU A 76 17.20 11.05 -0.27
C GLU A 76 16.25 11.57 -1.37
N VAL A 77 15.70 12.76 -1.20
CA VAL A 77 14.76 13.40 -2.15
C VAL A 77 15.40 13.57 -3.52
N GLN A 78 14.71 13.12 -4.57
CA GLN A 78 15.13 13.31 -5.96
C GLN A 78 14.34 14.45 -6.63
N PRO A 79 14.96 15.60 -6.93
CA PRO A 79 14.26 16.76 -7.50
C PRO A 79 13.57 16.47 -8.85
N GLN A 80 14.15 15.59 -9.67
CA GLN A 80 13.56 15.21 -10.96
C GLN A 80 12.26 14.44 -10.76
N ALA A 81 12.21 13.45 -9.86
CA ALA A 81 10.99 12.71 -9.54
C ALA A 81 9.90 13.62 -8.94
N VAL A 82 10.29 14.59 -8.08
CA VAL A 82 9.36 15.61 -7.57
C VAL A 82 8.77 16.44 -8.72
N SER A 83 9.61 16.85 -9.68
CA SER A 83 9.16 17.64 -10.83
C SER A 83 8.12 16.89 -11.67
N VAL A 84 8.38 15.61 -11.97
CA VAL A 84 7.45 14.76 -12.71
C VAL A 84 6.13 14.58 -11.94
N ALA A 85 6.21 14.20 -10.65
CA ALA A 85 5.02 13.97 -9.83
C ALA A 85 4.13 15.23 -9.74
N ARG A 86 4.72 16.42 -9.58
CA ARG A 86 3.97 17.69 -9.55
C ARG A 86 3.36 18.04 -10.90
N LYS A 87 4.09 17.83 -12.01
CA LYS A 87 3.59 18.05 -13.37
C LYS A 87 2.36 17.17 -13.61
N ASP A 88 2.38 15.92 -13.16
CA ASP A 88 1.32 14.94 -13.36
C ASP A 88 0.23 15.04 -12.27
N LYS A 89 0.36 16.01 -11.34
CA LYS A 89 -0.59 16.31 -10.24
C LYS A 89 -0.81 15.16 -9.28
N LEU A 90 0.22 14.35 -9.07
CA LEU A 90 0.19 13.26 -8.09
C LEU A 90 0.23 13.83 -6.66
N LYS A 91 -0.52 13.20 -5.74
CA LYS A 91 -0.22 13.37 -4.31
C LYS A 91 1.18 12.82 -4.06
N ILE A 92 2.00 13.59 -3.32
CA ILE A 92 3.35 13.14 -2.93
C ILE A 92 3.32 12.79 -1.45
N ILE A 93 3.38 11.48 -1.15
CA ILE A 93 3.30 10.90 0.19
C ILE A 93 4.56 10.06 0.42
N PRO A 94 5.69 10.69 0.79
CA PRO A 94 6.95 9.96 0.96
C PRO A 94 6.86 8.82 1.94
N LEU A 95 7.49 7.70 1.58
CA LEU A 95 7.73 6.54 2.42
C LEU A 95 8.86 6.85 3.41
N VAL A 96 8.68 6.40 4.63
CA VAL A 96 9.60 6.62 5.75
C VAL A 96 9.93 5.27 6.39
N ASN A 97 11.19 4.84 6.31
CA ASN A 97 11.63 3.62 7.00
C ASN A 97 12.67 3.91 8.10
N LEU A 98 13.17 2.86 8.72
CA LEU A 98 14.20 2.92 9.76
C LEU A 98 15.60 2.66 9.15
N VAL A 99 16.61 3.39 9.63
CA VAL A 99 18.01 3.16 9.20
C VAL A 99 18.53 1.83 9.73
N SER A 100 18.35 1.58 11.03
CA SER A 100 18.83 0.39 11.72
C SER A 100 18.30 0.35 13.15
N ASN A 101 18.42 -0.80 13.81
CA ASN A 101 18.07 -1.01 15.23
C ASN A 101 16.67 -0.46 15.57
N GLN A 102 15.70 -1.10 15.03
CA GLN A 102 14.30 -0.68 14.92
C GLN A 102 13.62 -0.36 16.26
N ASP A 103 13.98 -1.06 17.33
CA ASP A 103 13.37 -0.87 18.65
C ASP A 103 13.82 0.42 19.35
N ALA A 104 15.02 0.91 19.06
CA ALA A 104 15.58 2.08 19.75
C ALA A 104 14.73 3.33 19.57
N ILE A 105 14.18 3.56 18.40
CA ILE A 105 13.29 4.70 18.12
C ILE A 105 12.00 4.64 18.94
N LEU A 106 11.47 3.46 19.21
CA LEU A 106 10.23 3.30 19.95
C LEU A 106 10.45 3.42 21.47
N THR A 107 11.55 2.87 21.99
CA THR A 107 11.82 2.82 23.44
C THR A 107 12.33 4.14 24.02
N ASN A 108 12.95 5.00 23.19
CA ASN A 108 13.44 6.32 23.63
C ASN A 108 12.42 7.42 23.32
N ALA A 109 11.78 7.96 24.37
CA ALA A 109 10.75 9.00 24.22
C ALA A 109 11.27 10.29 23.54
N THR A 110 12.53 10.70 23.81
CA THR A 110 13.14 11.87 23.18
C THR A 110 13.37 11.61 21.68
N ALA A 111 13.88 10.44 21.33
CA ALA A 111 14.09 10.06 19.92
C ALA A 111 12.75 10.02 19.16
N ARG A 112 11.68 9.44 19.76
CA ARG A 112 10.34 9.47 19.16
C ARG A 112 9.86 10.89 18.88
N ALA A 113 9.96 11.78 19.87
CA ALA A 113 9.56 13.19 19.74
C ALA A 113 10.37 13.91 18.65
N ASN A 114 11.70 13.68 18.60
CA ASN A 114 12.57 14.22 17.56
C ASN A 114 12.15 13.75 16.17
N ALA A 115 11.93 12.43 15.99
CA ALA A 115 11.51 11.87 14.72
C ALA A 115 10.19 12.50 14.23
N VAL A 116 9.16 12.56 15.09
CA VAL A 116 7.88 13.19 14.74
C VAL A 116 8.08 14.65 14.33
N ASN A 117 8.85 15.44 15.10
CA ASN A 117 9.08 16.86 14.78
C ASN A 117 9.83 17.02 13.46
N ASN A 118 10.86 16.22 13.21
CA ASN A 118 11.64 16.26 11.99
C ASN A 118 10.80 15.86 10.77
N LEU A 119 9.98 14.82 10.87
CA LEU A 119 9.06 14.38 9.82
C LEU A 119 8.00 15.46 9.50
N VAL A 120 7.38 16.05 10.51
CA VAL A 120 6.44 17.16 10.33
C VAL A 120 7.12 18.36 9.66
N GLN A 121 8.36 18.69 10.07
CA GLN A 121 9.11 19.76 9.44
C GLN A 121 9.45 19.43 7.97
N ALA A 122 9.79 18.19 7.63
CA ALA A 122 10.03 17.74 6.27
C ALA A 122 8.78 17.92 5.39
N VAL A 123 7.59 17.55 5.90
CA VAL A 123 6.32 17.76 5.21
C VAL A 123 6.04 19.23 4.95
N LYS A 124 6.24 20.09 5.96
CA LYS A 124 6.05 21.54 5.82
C LYS A 124 6.98 22.16 4.78
N SER A 125 8.28 21.86 4.90
CA SER A 125 9.32 22.48 4.06
C SER A 125 9.20 22.13 2.59
N ASN A 126 8.70 20.94 2.28
CA ASN A 126 8.57 20.43 0.91
C ASN A 126 7.13 20.48 0.39
N ASN A 127 6.17 20.86 1.24
CA ASN A 127 4.74 20.82 0.94
C ASN A 127 4.29 19.45 0.42
N TRP A 128 4.67 18.37 1.14
CA TRP A 128 4.17 17.03 0.85
C TRP A 128 2.69 16.92 1.22
N ASP A 129 1.99 15.94 0.65
CA ASP A 129 0.57 15.72 0.92
C ASP A 129 0.33 14.84 2.15
N GLY A 130 1.34 14.12 2.59
CA GLY A 130 1.34 13.26 3.76
C GLY A 130 2.66 12.52 3.92
N LEU A 131 2.64 11.46 4.73
CA LEU A 131 3.73 10.50 4.88
C LEU A 131 3.15 9.08 4.97
N ASN A 132 3.86 8.10 4.43
CA ASN A 132 3.60 6.69 4.64
C ASN A 132 4.71 6.12 5.55
N ILE A 133 4.35 5.64 6.74
CA ILE A 133 5.30 5.08 7.69
C ILE A 133 5.48 3.58 7.41
N ASP A 134 6.68 3.21 7.03
CA ASP A 134 7.08 1.85 6.65
C ASP A 134 8.12 1.31 7.65
N PHE A 135 7.74 1.24 8.91
CA PHE A 135 8.59 0.73 9.98
C PHE A 135 8.43 -0.78 10.07
N GLU A 136 9.34 -1.51 9.43
CA GLU A 136 9.37 -2.96 9.47
C GLU A 136 10.28 -3.44 10.61
N PHE A 137 9.72 -4.24 11.52
CA PHE A 137 10.41 -4.77 12.68
C PHE A 137 10.71 -6.26 12.44
N ILE A 138 11.92 -6.54 11.95
CA ILE A 138 12.37 -7.90 11.60
C ILE A 138 13.39 -8.36 12.63
N PRO A 139 12.96 -9.06 13.71
CA PRO A 139 13.85 -9.52 14.75
C PRO A 139 14.69 -10.72 14.27
N THR A 140 15.85 -10.93 14.89
CA THR A 140 16.73 -12.07 14.62
C THR A 140 16.28 -13.38 15.29
N GLY A 141 15.14 -13.36 16.00
CA GLY A 141 14.56 -14.50 16.71
C GLY A 141 13.12 -14.20 17.13
N ALA A 142 12.52 -15.09 17.91
CA ALA A 142 11.17 -14.87 18.44
C ALA A 142 11.11 -13.56 19.22
N LYS A 143 10.11 -12.74 18.94
CA LYS A 143 9.93 -11.42 19.53
C LYS A 143 8.51 -11.26 20.10
N ASP A 144 8.42 -10.86 21.35
CA ASP A 144 7.18 -10.36 21.96
C ASP A 144 7.12 -8.84 21.82
N PHE A 145 6.17 -8.36 21.04
CA PHE A 145 5.95 -6.93 20.83
C PHE A 145 4.96 -6.30 21.82
N SER A 146 4.58 -6.97 22.89
CA SER A 146 3.63 -6.43 23.88
C SER A 146 4.07 -5.08 24.46
N TYR A 147 5.38 -4.87 24.61
CA TYR A 147 5.96 -3.60 25.06
C TYR A 147 6.05 -2.56 23.93
N ASP A 148 6.46 -2.95 22.73
CA ASP A 148 6.73 -2.02 21.63
C ASP A 148 5.44 -1.55 20.91
N ARG A 149 4.41 -2.40 20.85
CA ARG A 149 3.13 -2.15 20.21
C ARG A 149 2.46 -0.84 20.65
N PRO A 150 2.26 -0.56 21.96
CA PRO A 150 1.68 0.71 22.40
C PRO A 150 2.59 1.91 22.10
N LEU A 151 3.91 1.71 22.02
CA LEU A 151 4.87 2.77 21.69
C LEU A 151 4.77 3.15 20.19
N LEU A 152 4.60 2.17 19.31
CA LEU A 152 4.33 2.44 17.90
C LEU A 152 3.00 3.18 17.71
N THR A 153 1.95 2.75 18.39
CA THR A 153 0.66 3.44 18.40
C THR A 153 0.78 4.88 18.88
N ALA A 154 1.56 5.12 19.95
CA ALA A 154 1.80 6.48 20.47
C ALA A 154 2.57 7.35 19.46
N PHE A 155 3.57 6.78 18.77
CA PHE A 155 4.30 7.47 17.70
C PHE A 155 3.35 7.91 16.57
N ILE A 156 2.52 7.00 16.07
CA ILE A 156 1.55 7.27 14.99
C ILE A 156 0.50 8.29 15.46
N THR A 157 0.01 8.19 16.71
CA THR A 157 -0.97 9.15 17.27
C THR A 157 -0.43 10.58 17.30
N ASP A 158 0.83 10.78 17.77
CA ASP A 158 1.45 12.12 17.81
C ASP A 158 1.72 12.66 16.39
N LEU A 159 2.24 11.81 15.50
CA LEU A 159 2.47 12.19 14.10
C LEU A 159 1.15 12.61 13.42
N HIS A 160 0.11 11.77 13.52
CA HIS A 160 -1.21 12.05 12.96
C HIS A 160 -1.79 13.37 13.47
N GLY A 161 -1.75 13.59 14.78
CA GLY A 161 -2.27 14.84 15.37
C GLY A 161 -1.61 16.07 14.76
N LYS A 162 -0.30 16.05 14.55
CA LYS A 162 0.47 17.16 13.96
C LYS A 162 0.27 17.29 12.45
N LEU A 163 0.23 16.19 11.69
CA LEU A 163 -0.04 16.21 10.25
C LEU A 163 -1.46 16.65 9.96
N LYS A 164 -2.45 16.14 10.69
CA LYS A 164 -3.86 16.55 10.58
C LYS A 164 -4.08 18.03 10.81
N ALA A 165 -3.36 18.62 11.79
CA ALA A 165 -3.40 20.07 12.03
C ALA A 165 -2.87 20.88 10.82
N LEU A 166 -2.14 20.26 9.91
CA LEU A 166 -1.65 20.84 8.65
C LEU A 166 -2.54 20.45 7.44
N GLY A 167 -3.59 19.65 7.64
CA GLY A 167 -4.40 19.10 6.55
C GLY A 167 -3.63 18.07 5.70
N LYS A 168 -2.70 17.31 6.32
CA LYS A 168 -1.84 16.32 5.65
C LYS A 168 -2.17 14.90 6.12
N GLU A 169 -1.99 13.92 5.21
CA GLU A 169 -2.33 12.52 5.42
C GLU A 169 -1.25 11.79 6.25
N THR A 170 -1.71 10.80 7.01
CA THR A 170 -0.86 9.86 7.76
C THR A 170 -1.20 8.47 7.31
N ASP A 171 -0.34 7.89 6.49
CA ASP A 171 -0.49 6.51 6.00
C ASP A 171 0.56 5.60 6.66
N MET A 172 0.32 4.31 6.61
CA MET A 172 1.26 3.31 7.12
C MET A 172 1.26 2.06 6.27
N SER A 173 2.44 1.50 5.99
CA SER A 173 2.58 0.15 5.45
C SER A 173 2.69 -0.85 6.60
N VAL A 174 1.95 -1.95 6.53
CA VAL A 174 1.91 -2.96 7.59
C VAL A 174 1.97 -4.37 7.02
N LEU A 175 2.65 -5.27 7.74
CA LEU A 175 2.60 -6.69 7.44
C LEU A 175 1.19 -7.25 7.73
N PRO A 176 0.67 -8.15 6.89
CA PRO A 176 -0.63 -8.79 7.12
C PRO A 176 -0.56 -9.76 8.29
N HIS A 177 -1.72 -10.07 8.93
CA HIS A 177 -1.77 -10.92 10.13
C HIS A 177 -2.09 -12.39 9.84
N TYR A 178 -2.88 -12.66 8.78
CA TYR A 178 -3.29 -14.04 8.49
C TYR A 178 -2.14 -14.84 7.88
N GLN A 179 -1.73 -15.89 8.56
CA GLN A 179 -0.61 -16.76 8.17
C GLN A 179 0.72 -16.03 7.94
N VAL A 180 0.98 -14.99 8.73
CA VAL A 180 2.27 -14.32 8.88
C VAL A 180 2.71 -14.48 10.32
N SER A 181 4.02 -14.67 10.57
CA SER A 181 4.53 -14.86 11.93
C SER A 181 4.18 -13.68 12.83
N ALA A 182 3.72 -13.97 14.04
CA ALA A 182 3.49 -12.96 15.07
C ALA A 182 4.79 -12.24 15.47
N ASP A 183 5.94 -12.87 15.30
CA ASP A 183 7.27 -12.28 15.59
C ASP A 183 7.59 -11.07 14.69
N VAL A 184 6.88 -10.87 13.59
CA VAL A 184 7.04 -9.72 12.69
C VAL A 184 5.76 -8.89 12.55
N SER A 185 4.57 -9.50 12.66
CA SER A 185 3.31 -8.82 12.38
C SER A 185 2.60 -8.29 13.62
N SER A 186 2.81 -8.87 14.81
CA SER A 186 2.03 -8.53 16.00
C SER A 186 2.32 -7.16 16.60
N ILE A 187 3.33 -6.45 16.11
CA ILE A 187 3.59 -5.05 16.49
C ILE A 187 2.51 -4.10 15.94
N TYR A 188 1.88 -4.44 14.82
CA TYR A 188 0.87 -3.62 14.17
C TYR A 188 -0.51 -3.90 14.80
N ASP A 189 -0.85 -3.18 15.86
CA ASP A 189 -2.17 -3.28 16.48
C ASP A 189 -3.20 -2.54 15.61
N TYR A 190 -3.82 -3.26 14.67
CA TYR A 190 -4.74 -2.68 13.70
C TYR A 190 -5.88 -1.90 14.35
N SER A 191 -6.44 -2.42 15.45
CA SER A 191 -7.57 -1.78 16.14
C SER A 191 -7.19 -0.44 16.77
N HIS A 192 -5.96 -0.32 17.28
CA HIS A 192 -5.45 0.90 17.91
C HIS A 192 -4.79 1.85 16.89
N LEU A 193 -4.34 1.35 15.73
CA LEU A 193 -3.76 2.17 14.67
C LEU A 193 -4.84 2.80 13.77
N ALA A 194 -5.92 2.07 13.47
CA ALA A 194 -6.95 2.49 12.52
C ALA A 194 -7.54 3.90 12.79
N PRO A 195 -7.76 4.37 14.03
CA PRO A 195 -8.26 5.72 14.28
C PRO A 195 -7.30 6.85 13.89
N TYR A 196 -6.02 6.56 13.72
CA TYR A 196 -4.94 7.52 13.48
C TYR A 196 -4.29 7.40 12.11
N LEU A 197 -4.83 6.56 11.24
CA LEU A 197 -4.35 6.41 9.87
C LEU A 197 -5.44 6.84 8.89
N ASP A 198 -5.06 7.66 7.90
CA ASP A 198 -5.93 7.96 6.77
C ASP A 198 -6.02 6.74 5.87
N HIS A 199 -4.88 6.13 5.53
CA HIS A 199 -4.82 4.87 4.79
C HIS A 199 -3.78 3.91 5.37
N VAL A 200 -3.99 2.62 5.09
CA VAL A 200 -3.05 1.53 5.43
C VAL A 200 -2.74 0.71 4.18
N THR A 201 -1.46 0.57 3.86
CA THR A 201 -1.01 -0.37 2.83
C THR A 201 -0.82 -1.75 3.47
N LEU A 202 -1.67 -2.72 3.10
CA LEU A 202 -1.44 -4.11 3.46
C LEU A 202 -0.38 -4.69 2.52
N MET A 203 0.79 -5.05 3.04
CA MET A 203 1.88 -5.67 2.28
C MET A 203 1.56 -7.15 1.99
N THR A 204 0.58 -7.39 1.12
CA THR A 204 0.05 -8.72 0.79
C THR A 204 0.86 -9.39 -0.31
N TYR A 205 2.16 -9.48 -0.11
CA TYR A 205 3.14 -10.17 -0.94
C TYR A 205 4.19 -10.86 -0.04
N ASP A 206 5.21 -11.51 -0.63
CA ASP A 206 6.25 -12.26 0.10
C ASP A 206 5.72 -13.41 0.97
N LYS A 207 4.56 -14.01 0.58
CA LYS A 207 4.08 -15.23 1.23
C LYS A 207 5.11 -16.36 1.10
N SER A 208 5.71 -16.50 -0.09
CA SER A 208 6.96 -17.20 -0.31
C SER A 208 8.03 -16.20 -0.73
N GLN A 209 9.23 -16.30 -0.16
CA GLN A 209 10.33 -15.36 -0.31
C GLN A 209 11.68 -16.08 -0.30
N GLU A 210 12.79 -15.34 -0.35
CA GLU A 210 14.15 -15.88 -0.46
C GLU A 210 14.45 -17.05 0.51
N GLY A 211 14.09 -16.89 1.78
CA GLY A 211 14.34 -17.88 2.84
C GLY A 211 13.37 -19.05 2.88
N SER A 212 12.27 -19.00 2.14
CA SER A 212 11.25 -20.05 2.10
C SER A 212 11.58 -21.12 1.04
N LEU A 213 10.82 -22.22 1.06
CA LEU A 213 10.68 -23.08 -0.11
C LEU A 213 9.99 -22.33 -1.26
N PRO A 214 10.19 -22.76 -2.52
CA PRO A 214 9.49 -22.21 -3.68
C PRO A 214 7.97 -22.23 -3.50
N GLY A 215 7.31 -21.19 -3.99
CA GLY A 215 5.86 -21.08 -3.92
C GLY A 215 5.35 -19.69 -4.33
N PRO A 216 4.02 -19.48 -4.28
CA PRO A 216 3.42 -18.25 -4.73
C PRO A 216 3.82 -17.04 -3.86
N VAL A 217 4.00 -15.89 -4.51
CA VAL A 217 4.40 -14.62 -3.87
C VAL A 217 3.21 -14.00 -3.11
N ALA A 218 2.02 -14.00 -3.73
CA ALA A 218 0.81 -13.38 -3.18
C ALA A 218 -0.45 -14.20 -3.54
N PRO A 219 -0.60 -15.43 -3.03
CA PRO A 219 -1.72 -16.32 -3.39
C PRO A 219 -3.07 -15.65 -3.19
N PHE A 220 -3.96 -15.70 -4.17
CA PHE A 220 -5.24 -15.00 -4.17
C PHE A 220 -6.05 -15.18 -2.89
N SER A 221 -6.24 -16.42 -2.44
CA SER A 221 -7.02 -16.72 -1.24
C SER A 221 -6.39 -16.17 0.05
N TRP A 222 -5.06 -16.15 0.12
CA TRP A 222 -4.33 -15.56 1.24
C TRP A 222 -4.45 -14.04 1.25
N VAL A 223 -4.34 -13.38 0.08
CA VAL A 223 -4.55 -11.93 -0.07
C VAL A 223 -5.97 -11.57 0.36
N GLU A 224 -6.99 -12.26 -0.15
CA GLU A 224 -8.39 -12.03 0.20
C GLU A 224 -8.64 -12.19 1.71
N LYS A 225 -8.08 -13.23 2.31
CA LYS A 225 -8.22 -13.48 3.75
C LYS A 225 -7.56 -12.36 4.57
N ASN A 226 -6.44 -11.79 4.13
CA ASN A 226 -5.79 -10.68 4.81
C ASN A 226 -6.59 -9.37 4.71
N ILE A 227 -7.24 -9.09 3.58
CA ILE A 227 -8.18 -7.96 3.47
C ILE A 227 -9.31 -8.11 4.51
N THR A 228 -9.96 -9.27 4.55
CA THR A 228 -11.07 -9.50 5.50
C THR A 228 -10.61 -9.53 6.95
N THR A 229 -9.40 -9.99 7.23
CA THR A 229 -8.78 -9.95 8.56
C THR A 229 -8.54 -8.49 9.00
N ALA A 230 -7.96 -7.66 8.13
CA ALA A 230 -7.73 -6.24 8.43
C ALA A 230 -9.04 -5.50 8.73
N MET A 231 -10.09 -5.76 7.94
CA MET A 231 -11.42 -5.19 8.19
C MET A 231 -12.01 -5.66 9.54
N SER A 232 -11.89 -6.95 9.86
CA SER A 232 -12.38 -7.48 11.13
C SER A 232 -11.63 -6.97 12.36
N GLN A 233 -10.40 -6.48 12.17
CA GLN A 233 -9.54 -5.94 13.21
C GLN A 233 -9.55 -4.41 13.30
N GLY A 234 -10.45 -3.73 12.59
CA GLY A 234 -10.75 -2.32 12.82
C GLY A 234 -10.52 -1.38 11.64
N PHE A 235 -9.83 -1.77 10.58
CA PHE A 235 -9.71 -0.94 9.38
C PHE A 235 -11.02 -0.93 8.59
N LYS A 236 -11.43 0.25 8.16
CA LYS A 236 -12.55 0.40 7.24
C LYS A 236 -12.09 0.13 5.80
N PRO A 237 -12.99 -0.33 4.91
CA PRO A 237 -12.63 -0.55 3.50
C PRO A 237 -11.94 0.66 2.85
N GLU A 238 -12.45 1.86 3.09
CA GLU A 238 -11.91 3.10 2.54
C GLU A 238 -10.53 3.51 3.07
N GLN A 239 -10.00 2.81 4.08
CA GLN A 239 -8.64 3.01 4.59
C GLN A 239 -7.64 2.03 3.96
N ILE A 240 -8.10 0.91 3.41
CA ILE A 240 -7.23 -0.18 2.98
C ILE A 240 -6.74 0.03 1.54
N CYS A 241 -5.43 0.16 1.37
CA CYS A 241 -4.73 0.06 0.10
C CYS A 241 -4.09 -1.33 -0.01
N LEU A 242 -4.39 -2.06 -1.09
CA LEU A 242 -3.84 -3.39 -1.31
C LEU A 242 -2.45 -3.30 -1.90
N GLY A 243 -1.43 -3.78 -1.19
CA GLY A 243 -0.08 -3.92 -1.71
C GLY A 243 -0.02 -4.99 -2.79
N VAL A 244 0.47 -4.64 -3.97
CA VAL A 244 0.69 -5.55 -5.10
C VAL A 244 2.14 -5.52 -5.52
N ALA A 245 2.73 -6.71 -5.72
CA ALA A 245 4.11 -6.83 -6.13
C ALA A 245 4.27 -6.73 -7.65
N THR A 246 5.43 -6.25 -8.09
CA THR A 246 5.86 -6.23 -9.50
C THR A 246 7.12 -7.04 -9.69
N TYR A 247 7.24 -8.13 -8.95
CA TYR A 247 8.40 -9.01 -8.91
C TYR A 247 8.00 -10.45 -8.60
N GLY A 248 8.98 -11.30 -8.56
CA GLY A 248 8.85 -12.66 -8.12
C GLY A 248 10.20 -13.19 -7.64
N TYR A 249 10.24 -14.46 -7.35
CA TYR A 249 11.43 -15.14 -6.85
C TYR A 249 11.82 -16.32 -7.73
N ASN A 250 13.12 -16.63 -7.71
CA ASN A 250 13.75 -17.69 -8.45
C ASN A 250 14.56 -18.55 -7.48
N TRP A 251 14.12 -19.77 -7.25
CA TRP A 251 14.74 -20.71 -6.31
C TRP A 251 15.47 -21.86 -7.03
N PRO A 252 16.42 -22.53 -6.38
CA PRO A 252 16.70 -23.92 -6.70
C PRO A 252 15.41 -24.74 -6.54
N ALA A 253 15.06 -25.57 -7.51
CA ALA A 253 13.78 -26.29 -7.49
C ALA A 253 13.61 -27.13 -6.21
N GLY A 254 12.51 -26.91 -5.49
CA GLY A 254 12.19 -27.60 -4.26
C GLY A 254 13.06 -27.25 -3.03
N GLN A 255 13.91 -26.20 -3.10
CA GLN A 255 14.81 -25.80 -2.03
C GLN A 255 14.68 -24.32 -1.71
N SER A 256 15.00 -23.92 -0.47
CA SER A 256 15.15 -22.51 -0.09
C SER A 256 16.40 -21.88 -0.72
N GLY A 257 16.60 -20.57 -0.53
CA GLY A 257 17.73 -19.85 -1.10
C GLY A 257 17.40 -19.26 -2.47
N GLY A 258 16.19 -18.77 -2.62
CA GLY A 258 15.76 -17.99 -3.77
C GLY A 258 16.37 -16.59 -3.78
N PHE A 259 16.11 -15.85 -4.85
CA PHE A 259 16.41 -14.43 -4.96
C PHE A 259 15.30 -13.73 -5.75
N SER A 260 15.03 -12.48 -5.38
CA SER A 260 14.01 -11.67 -6.03
C SER A 260 14.45 -11.16 -7.40
N GLN A 261 13.51 -11.04 -8.33
CA GLN A 261 13.72 -10.47 -9.66
C GLN A 261 12.50 -9.64 -10.10
N PRO A 262 12.72 -8.49 -10.79
CA PRO A 262 11.64 -7.73 -11.41
C PRO A 262 10.80 -8.58 -12.36
N THR A 263 9.49 -8.40 -12.38
CA THR A 263 8.59 -9.11 -13.32
C THR A 263 9.05 -8.99 -14.76
N LYS A 264 9.43 -7.79 -15.22
CA LYS A 264 9.95 -7.59 -16.57
C LYS A 264 11.16 -8.45 -16.89
N ALA A 265 12.06 -8.67 -15.92
CA ALA A 265 13.24 -9.51 -16.11
C ALA A 265 12.89 -11.02 -16.12
N ILE A 266 11.92 -11.41 -15.28
CA ILE A 266 11.39 -12.78 -15.24
C ILE A 266 10.74 -13.16 -16.56
N MET A 267 9.87 -12.29 -17.10
CA MET A 267 9.18 -12.50 -18.37
C MET A 267 10.17 -12.56 -19.54
N GLN A 268 11.10 -11.59 -19.61
CA GLN A 268 12.14 -11.60 -20.64
C GLN A 268 13.02 -12.87 -20.58
N LYS A 269 13.31 -13.37 -19.38
CA LYS A 269 14.06 -14.62 -19.21
C LYS A 269 13.27 -15.83 -19.71
N ALA A 270 11.99 -15.92 -19.41
CA ALA A 270 11.11 -16.99 -19.91
C ALA A 270 11.08 -17.01 -21.44
N ASP A 271 10.93 -15.84 -22.08
CA ASP A 271 10.94 -15.68 -23.53
C ASP A 271 12.29 -16.12 -24.14
N ASN A 272 13.40 -15.64 -23.59
CA ASN A 272 14.75 -15.96 -24.06
C ASN A 272 15.07 -17.46 -23.97
N LEU A 273 14.52 -18.15 -22.97
CA LEU A 273 14.69 -19.58 -22.77
C LEU A 273 13.67 -20.43 -23.55
N GLY A 274 12.64 -19.79 -24.13
CA GLY A 274 11.53 -20.48 -24.79
C GLY A 274 10.72 -21.38 -23.85
N VAL A 275 10.69 -21.04 -22.54
CA VAL A 275 9.94 -21.82 -21.55
C VAL A 275 8.49 -21.33 -21.46
N GLN A 276 7.57 -22.26 -21.33
CA GLN A 276 6.17 -21.93 -21.15
C GLN A 276 5.89 -21.47 -19.71
N VAL A 277 5.42 -20.25 -19.55
CA VAL A 277 4.83 -19.79 -18.29
C VAL A 277 3.51 -20.52 -18.07
N LYS A 278 3.37 -21.16 -16.92
CA LYS A 278 2.19 -21.90 -16.48
C LYS A 278 1.37 -21.04 -15.51
N TRP A 279 0.09 -21.34 -15.38
CA TRP A 279 -0.79 -20.71 -14.43
C TRP A 279 -1.24 -21.72 -13.36
N SER A 280 -1.07 -21.37 -12.09
CA SER A 280 -1.62 -22.13 -10.98
C SER A 280 -3.06 -21.69 -10.73
N SER A 281 -4.02 -22.56 -11.00
CA SER A 281 -5.44 -22.30 -10.70
C SER A 281 -5.74 -22.25 -9.21
N GLU A 282 -4.93 -22.91 -8.38
CA GLU A 282 -5.05 -22.92 -6.93
C GLU A 282 -4.64 -21.58 -6.32
N PHE A 283 -3.47 -21.06 -6.73
CA PHE A 283 -2.91 -19.83 -6.17
C PHE A 283 -3.26 -18.58 -6.98
N GLN A 284 -3.71 -18.76 -8.22
CA GLN A 284 -3.95 -17.71 -9.21
C GLN A 284 -2.69 -16.88 -9.46
N GLU A 285 -1.57 -17.58 -9.68
CA GLU A 285 -0.27 -16.99 -9.98
C GLU A 285 0.46 -17.75 -11.09
N PRO A 286 1.29 -17.04 -11.89
CA PRO A 286 2.17 -17.66 -12.89
C PRO A 286 3.42 -18.24 -12.25
N PHE A 287 3.90 -19.30 -12.86
CA PHE A 287 5.16 -19.94 -12.51
C PHE A 287 5.76 -20.67 -13.71
N TYR A 288 7.07 -20.94 -13.66
CA TYR A 288 7.73 -21.81 -14.61
C TYR A 288 8.96 -22.51 -14.01
N TYR A 289 9.41 -23.54 -14.70
CA TYR A 289 10.66 -24.24 -14.40
C TYR A 289 11.63 -24.10 -15.57
N TYR A 290 12.91 -24.03 -15.28
CA TYR A 290 13.96 -24.05 -16.29
C TYR A 290 15.25 -24.70 -15.74
N THR A 291 16.17 -25.07 -16.64
CA THR A 291 17.52 -25.52 -16.30
C THR A 291 18.46 -24.35 -16.53
N ASP A 292 19.26 -23.97 -15.52
CA ASP A 292 20.22 -22.88 -15.66
C ASP A 292 21.49 -23.36 -16.43
N SER A 293 22.43 -22.44 -16.67
CA SER A 293 23.65 -22.72 -17.42
C SER A 293 24.61 -23.73 -16.75
N GLU A 294 24.41 -23.96 -15.44
CA GLU A 294 25.18 -24.91 -14.64
C GLU A 294 24.50 -26.30 -14.56
N GLY A 295 23.33 -26.45 -15.17
CA GLY A 295 22.54 -27.68 -15.15
C GLY A 295 21.59 -27.83 -13.98
N ASN A 296 21.45 -26.81 -13.12
CA ASN A 296 20.56 -26.84 -11.97
C ASN A 296 19.12 -26.59 -12.39
N GLN A 297 18.18 -27.33 -11.78
CA GLN A 297 16.76 -27.08 -11.95
C GLN A 297 16.35 -25.86 -11.13
N ARG A 298 15.62 -24.94 -11.76
CA ARG A 298 15.13 -23.70 -11.15
C ARG A 298 13.61 -23.67 -11.19
N GLU A 299 13.02 -23.05 -10.18
CA GLU A 299 11.59 -22.81 -10.03
C GLU A 299 11.34 -21.33 -9.79
N VAL A 300 10.43 -20.74 -10.57
CA VAL A 300 10.14 -19.30 -10.55
C VAL A 300 8.65 -19.10 -10.33
N TRP A 301 8.28 -18.26 -9.33
CA TRP A 301 6.94 -17.78 -9.09
C TRP A 301 6.98 -16.25 -9.08
N PHE A 302 5.94 -15.60 -9.63
CA PHE A 302 5.96 -14.16 -9.78
C PHE A 302 4.57 -13.54 -9.97
N GLU A 303 4.47 -12.23 -9.77
CA GLU A 303 3.28 -11.45 -10.06
C GLU A 303 3.38 -10.84 -11.46
N ASN A 304 2.28 -10.88 -12.23
CA ASN A 304 2.16 -10.31 -13.58
C ASN A 304 0.83 -9.58 -13.77
N GLU A 305 0.50 -9.22 -14.99
CA GLU A 305 -0.76 -8.55 -15.35
C GLU A 305 -2.01 -9.38 -15.02
N ASP A 306 -1.96 -10.70 -15.12
CA ASP A 306 -3.10 -11.58 -14.80
C ASP A 306 -3.34 -11.62 -13.29
N THR A 307 -2.28 -11.71 -12.48
CA THR A 307 -2.39 -11.64 -11.02
C THR A 307 -2.88 -10.26 -10.57
N LEU A 308 -2.41 -9.18 -11.21
CA LEU A 308 -2.91 -7.84 -10.93
C LEU A 308 -4.41 -7.73 -11.19
N LEU A 309 -4.92 -8.31 -12.28
CA LEU A 309 -6.34 -8.31 -12.59
C LEU A 309 -7.16 -8.95 -11.46
N THR A 310 -6.71 -10.11 -10.95
CA THR A 310 -7.39 -10.77 -9.82
C THR A 310 -7.40 -9.91 -8.55
N LYS A 311 -6.30 -9.16 -8.28
CA LYS A 311 -6.21 -8.23 -7.15
C LYS A 311 -7.12 -7.00 -7.33
N ILE A 312 -7.21 -6.46 -8.54
CA ILE A 312 -8.18 -5.39 -8.86
C ILE A 312 -9.62 -5.85 -8.62
N ASP A 313 -9.95 -7.09 -8.93
CA ASP A 313 -11.28 -7.65 -8.66
C ASP A 313 -11.56 -7.73 -7.15
N LEU A 314 -10.57 -8.09 -6.31
CA LEU A 314 -10.69 -8.02 -4.84
C LEU A 314 -10.91 -6.57 -4.37
N VAL A 315 -10.14 -5.62 -4.89
CA VAL A 315 -10.29 -4.19 -4.56
C VAL A 315 -11.71 -3.71 -4.85
N LYS A 316 -12.26 -4.05 -6.00
CA LYS A 316 -13.65 -3.71 -6.39
C LYS A 316 -14.68 -4.45 -5.53
N LYS A 317 -14.47 -5.75 -5.29
CA LYS A 317 -15.36 -6.60 -4.48
C LYS A 317 -15.55 -6.04 -3.08
N TYR A 318 -14.47 -5.66 -2.42
CA TYR A 318 -14.49 -5.14 -1.05
C TYR A 318 -14.60 -3.62 -0.98
N ARG A 319 -14.59 -2.92 -2.13
CA ARG A 319 -14.64 -1.45 -2.23
C ARG A 319 -13.58 -0.79 -1.35
N ILE A 320 -12.39 -1.39 -1.28
CA ILE A 320 -11.27 -0.83 -0.51
C ILE A 320 -10.65 0.36 -1.24
N TYR A 321 -9.83 1.16 -0.55
CA TYR A 321 -9.29 2.44 -1.03
C TYR A 321 -8.61 2.33 -2.40
N GLY A 322 -7.75 1.33 -2.61
CA GLY A 322 -7.06 1.19 -3.88
C GLY A 322 -5.98 0.12 -3.89
N ILE A 323 -5.03 0.28 -4.80
CA ILE A 323 -3.81 -0.53 -4.93
C ILE A 323 -2.56 0.31 -4.71
N CYS A 324 -1.57 -0.28 -4.05
CA CYS A 324 -0.24 0.27 -3.85
C CYS A 324 0.78 -0.64 -4.52
N ILE A 325 1.47 -0.15 -5.56
CA ILE A 325 2.34 -0.94 -6.44
C ILE A 325 3.76 -0.94 -5.88
N TRP A 326 4.26 -2.07 -5.44
CA TRP A 326 5.64 -2.29 -4.99
C TRP A 326 6.42 -3.10 -6.01
N ARG A 327 7.24 -2.49 -6.87
CA ARG A 327 7.52 -1.06 -6.99
C ARG A 327 7.68 -0.65 -8.45
N LEU A 328 7.66 0.64 -8.70
CA LEU A 328 7.92 1.22 -10.02
C LEU A 328 9.30 0.83 -10.53
N GLY A 329 9.41 0.60 -11.83
CA GLY A 329 10.63 0.17 -12.50
C GLY A 329 10.84 -1.35 -12.51
N PHE A 330 9.99 -2.13 -11.83
CA PHE A 330 10.03 -3.60 -11.81
C PHE A 330 8.96 -4.24 -12.69
N GLU A 331 7.86 -3.51 -12.92
CA GLU A 331 6.71 -3.96 -13.67
C GLU A 331 7.01 -4.17 -15.15
N ASP A 332 6.28 -5.11 -15.76
CA ASP A 332 6.17 -5.23 -17.20
C ASP A 332 5.18 -4.18 -17.75
N PRO A 333 5.35 -3.65 -18.97
CA PRO A 333 4.43 -2.69 -19.57
C PRO A 333 2.97 -3.14 -19.65
N SER A 334 2.68 -4.44 -19.75
CA SER A 334 1.34 -5.02 -19.73
C SER A 334 0.56 -4.72 -18.45
N PHE A 335 1.27 -4.59 -17.32
CA PHE A 335 0.73 -4.25 -16.01
C PHE A 335 -0.07 -2.93 -16.06
N TRP A 336 0.49 -1.89 -16.67
CA TRP A 336 -0.18 -0.60 -16.83
C TRP A 336 -1.38 -0.65 -17.77
N SER A 337 -1.33 -1.51 -18.77
CA SER A 337 -2.48 -1.73 -19.67
C SER A 337 -3.68 -2.32 -18.93
N VAL A 338 -3.45 -3.20 -17.95
CA VAL A 338 -4.50 -3.75 -17.07
C VAL A 338 -5.05 -2.65 -16.16
N ILE A 339 -4.19 -1.81 -15.57
CA ILE A 339 -4.62 -0.70 -14.72
C ILE A 339 -5.54 0.25 -15.49
N THR A 340 -5.09 0.78 -16.61
CA THR A 340 -5.84 1.79 -17.38
C THR A 340 -7.16 1.25 -17.92
N LYS A 341 -7.22 -0.03 -18.27
CA LYS A 341 -8.45 -0.69 -18.73
C LYS A 341 -9.47 -0.91 -17.60
N ASN A 342 -9.00 -1.23 -16.39
CA ASN A 342 -9.87 -1.67 -15.30
C ASN A 342 -10.14 -0.59 -14.23
N ILE A 343 -9.29 0.42 -14.15
CA ILE A 343 -9.41 1.57 -13.24
C ILE A 343 -9.22 2.86 -14.07
N PRO A 344 -10.10 3.17 -15.02
CA PRO A 344 -9.94 4.37 -15.84
C PRO A 344 -10.09 5.64 -14.99
N LYS A 345 -9.32 6.66 -15.34
CA LYS A 345 -9.42 8.03 -14.79
C LYS A 345 -10.61 8.80 -15.31
#